data_e2668a6fa4b3bafb2601331be16b3d2a
#
_entry.id   e2668a6fa4b3bafb2601331be16b3d2a
#
_cell.length_a   1.000
_cell.length_b   1.000
_cell.length_c   1.000
_cell.angle_alpha   90.00
_cell.angle_beta   90.00
_cell.angle_gamma   90.00
#
_symmetry.space_group_name_H-M   'P 1'
#
loop_
_entity.id
_entity.type
_entity.pdbx_description
1 polymer ?
#
loop_
_entity_poly.entity_id
_entity_poly.type
_entity_poly.pdbx_seq_one_letter_code
_entity_poly.pdbx_strand_id
1 'polypeptide(L)'
;MSSAAAKPILYSYFRSSCSWRVRIALALKGISYDLVPVNLLKDGGQQLAIIHYLEDTRPNPRLLPQDPKKRAKVRMIADHIVSGIQPLQNLSILKKMGEKKTEWAQNCIASGFQALEQILQHTSGRYCVGDEVSMADLCLVPQVSNAERFKVDMGPYPTITRINKALLELEAFKVSHPSRQPDTPAELQA
;
A
#
# COMPACT_ATOMS: atom_id res chain seq x y z
N MET A 1 21.80 31.53 0.26
CA MET A 1 22.33 30.22 -0.13
C MET A 1 21.33 29.19 0.36
N SER A 2 20.52 28.62 -0.53
CA SER A 2 19.57 27.55 -0.16
C SER A 2 20.38 26.30 0.10
N SER A 3 20.43 25.86 1.37
CA SER A 3 20.95 24.54 1.72
C SER A 3 20.14 23.50 0.96
N ALA A 4 20.76 22.80 0.03
CA ALA A 4 20.12 21.66 -0.62
C ALA A 4 19.73 20.68 0.50
N ALA A 5 18.42 20.52 0.71
CA ALA A 5 17.93 19.59 1.72
C ALA A 5 18.50 18.20 1.42
N ALA A 6 19.11 17.57 2.43
CA ALA A 6 19.71 16.26 2.29
C ALA A 6 18.65 15.28 1.74
N LYS A 7 19.08 14.47 0.75
CA LYS A 7 18.23 13.46 0.15
C LYS A 7 17.79 12.46 1.21
N PRO A 8 16.47 12.18 1.38
CA PRO A 8 16.01 11.25 2.39
C PRO A 8 16.51 9.83 2.12
N ILE A 9 16.73 9.06 3.18
CA ILE A 9 17.08 7.64 3.10
C ILE A 9 15.85 6.83 3.45
N LEU A 10 15.47 5.89 2.58
CA LEU A 10 14.38 4.96 2.80
C LEU A 10 14.91 3.57 3.11
N TYR A 11 14.74 3.12 4.33
CA TYR A 11 14.94 1.73 4.72
C TYR A 11 13.74 0.91 4.24
N SER A 12 13.97 -0.01 3.30
CA SER A 12 12.91 -0.70 2.58
C SER A 12 13.24 -2.16 2.33
N TYR A 13 12.19 -2.95 2.16
CA TYR A 13 12.27 -4.33 1.66
C TYR A 13 11.37 -4.45 0.42
N PHE A 14 11.90 -4.97 -0.69
CA PHE A 14 11.20 -4.96 -1.98
C PHE A 14 9.78 -5.52 -1.90
N ARG A 15 9.58 -6.66 -1.23
CA ARG A 15 8.31 -7.37 -1.15
C ARG A 15 7.37 -6.88 -0.04
N SER A 16 7.79 -5.93 0.79
CA SER A 16 6.95 -5.39 1.86
C SER A 16 5.82 -4.54 1.28
N SER A 17 4.58 -4.96 1.49
CA SER A 17 3.39 -4.17 1.13
C SER A 17 3.39 -2.80 1.81
N CYS A 18 3.89 -2.74 3.04
CA CYS A 18 4.00 -1.50 3.80
C CYS A 18 5.08 -0.56 3.21
N SER A 19 6.27 -1.07 2.87
CA SER A 19 7.31 -0.27 2.21
C SER A 19 6.84 0.21 0.83
N TRP A 20 6.08 -0.61 0.11
CA TRP A 20 5.54 -0.21 -1.19
C TRP A 20 4.60 0.98 -1.09
N ARG A 21 3.76 1.10 -0.06
CA ARG A 21 2.93 2.29 0.20
C ARG A 21 3.77 3.57 0.25
N VAL A 22 4.90 3.52 0.95
CA VAL A 22 5.82 4.67 1.07
C VAL A 22 6.49 4.98 -0.26
N ARG A 23 6.96 3.98 -0.99
CA ARG A 23 7.55 4.15 -2.33
C ARG A 23 6.56 4.82 -3.30
N ILE A 24 5.28 4.40 -3.30
CA ILE A 24 4.23 5.04 -4.10
C ILE A 24 4.08 6.52 -3.70
N ALA A 25 4.01 6.82 -2.40
CA ALA A 25 3.88 8.19 -1.91
C ALA A 25 5.04 9.07 -2.35
N LEU A 26 6.28 8.57 -2.23
CA LEU A 26 7.48 9.29 -2.67
C LEU A 26 7.48 9.53 -4.18
N ALA A 27 7.10 8.52 -4.97
CA ALA A 27 7.00 8.63 -6.43
C ALA A 27 5.92 9.64 -6.86
N LEU A 28 4.73 9.61 -6.27
CA LEU A 28 3.66 10.57 -6.54
C LEU A 28 4.06 12.01 -6.22
N LYS A 29 4.83 12.20 -5.13
CA LYS A 29 5.30 13.53 -4.70
C LYS A 29 6.61 13.96 -5.39
N GLY A 30 7.15 13.15 -6.31
CA GLY A 30 8.40 13.46 -7.01
C GLY A 30 9.62 13.58 -6.10
N ILE A 31 9.61 12.86 -4.96
CA ILE A 31 10.68 12.92 -3.97
C ILE A 31 11.70 11.82 -4.26
N SER A 32 12.91 12.24 -4.64
CA SER A 32 14.06 11.33 -4.77
C SER A 32 14.57 10.93 -3.39
N TYR A 33 14.96 9.66 -3.26
CA TYR A 33 15.48 9.08 -2.00
C TYR A 33 16.58 8.06 -2.30
N ASP A 34 17.42 7.79 -1.29
CA ASP A 34 18.37 6.70 -1.32
C ASP A 34 17.74 5.48 -0.63
N LEU A 35 17.77 4.32 -1.29
CA LEU A 35 17.19 3.11 -0.75
C LEU A 35 18.26 2.29 -0.04
N VAL A 36 17.98 1.92 1.22
CA VAL A 36 18.78 0.98 2.01
C VAL A 36 17.95 -0.28 2.24
N PRO A 37 18.34 -1.42 1.65
CA PRO A 37 17.64 -2.69 1.88
C PRO A 37 17.71 -3.13 3.33
N VAL A 38 16.57 -3.57 3.89
CA VAL A 38 16.48 -4.08 5.27
C VAL A 38 15.88 -5.47 5.31
N ASN A 39 16.26 -6.24 6.31
CA ASN A 39 15.68 -7.56 6.56
C ASN A 39 14.54 -7.47 7.59
N LEU A 40 13.28 -7.55 7.13
CA LEU A 40 12.09 -7.45 7.97
C LEU A 40 11.98 -8.54 9.06
N LEU A 41 12.74 -9.61 8.96
CA LEU A 41 12.78 -10.65 9.99
C LEU A 41 13.48 -10.17 11.28
N LYS A 42 14.27 -9.09 11.17
CA LYS A 42 15.06 -8.52 12.28
C LYS A 42 14.58 -7.13 12.68
N ASP A 43 14.03 -6.35 11.75
CA ASP A 43 13.74 -4.92 11.94
C ASP A 43 12.27 -4.63 11.66
N GLY A 44 11.48 -4.22 12.64
CA GLY A 44 10.09 -3.77 12.46
C GLY A 44 10.00 -2.44 11.69
N GLY A 45 8.82 -2.09 11.17
CA GLY A 45 8.63 -0.85 10.39
C GLY A 45 7.31 -0.12 10.70
N GLN A 46 7.33 1.23 10.68
CA GLN A 46 6.16 2.10 10.85
C GLN A 46 5.99 2.98 9.60
N GLN A 47 5.11 2.57 8.66
CA GLN A 47 5.07 3.22 7.35
C GLN A 47 3.91 4.20 7.14
N LEU A 48 2.78 4.05 7.83
CA LEU A 48 1.67 5.00 7.69
C LEU A 48 2.03 6.37 8.25
N ALA A 49 2.77 6.41 9.36
CA ALA A 49 3.30 7.64 9.94
C ALA A 49 4.18 8.42 8.95
N ILE A 50 4.98 7.72 8.14
CA ILE A 50 5.81 8.35 7.09
C ILE A 50 4.93 9.03 6.04
N ILE A 51 3.84 8.39 5.61
CA ILE A 51 2.93 8.97 4.61
C ILE A 51 2.24 10.21 5.17
N HIS A 52 1.82 10.21 6.43
CA HIS A 52 1.28 11.40 7.10
C HIS A 52 2.32 12.52 7.19
N TYR A 53 3.55 12.22 7.59
CA TYR A 53 4.63 13.19 7.63
C TYR A 53 4.88 13.81 6.24
N LEU A 54 4.89 13.00 5.17
CA LEU A 54 5.03 13.49 3.81
C LEU A 54 3.84 14.36 3.40
N GLU A 55 2.63 14.04 3.83
CA GLU A 55 1.43 14.83 3.55
C GLU A 55 1.49 16.20 4.24
N ASP A 56 1.96 16.25 5.48
CA ASP A 56 2.06 17.49 6.26
C ASP A 56 3.20 18.38 5.76
N THR A 57 4.35 17.78 5.39
CA THR A 57 5.55 18.54 5.00
C THR A 57 5.67 18.78 3.49
N ARG A 58 5.03 17.99 2.67
CA ARG A 58 5.06 18.01 1.20
C ARG A 58 3.65 17.78 0.65
N PRO A 59 2.70 18.73 0.83
CA PRO A 59 1.29 18.50 0.56
C PRO A 59 0.92 18.31 -0.91
N ASN A 60 1.80 18.63 -1.85
CA ASN A 60 1.51 18.52 -3.28
C ASN A 60 2.23 17.32 -3.93
N PRO A 61 1.51 16.48 -4.69
CA PRO A 61 0.05 16.35 -4.72
C PRO A 61 -0.52 15.86 -3.37
N ARG A 62 -1.75 16.28 -3.04
CA ARG A 62 -2.41 15.85 -1.80
C ARG A 62 -2.84 14.39 -1.88
N LEU A 63 -2.50 13.62 -0.86
CA LEU A 63 -2.96 12.25 -0.67
C LEU A 63 -4.14 12.18 0.33
N LEU A 64 -4.39 13.28 1.05
CA LEU A 64 -5.57 13.48 1.90
C LEU A 64 -6.34 14.70 1.39
N PRO A 65 -7.60 14.53 0.93
CA PRO A 65 -8.46 15.62 0.46
C PRO A 65 -8.63 16.73 1.50
N GLN A 66 -8.84 17.97 1.03
CA GLN A 66 -9.14 19.10 1.94
C GLN A 66 -10.53 18.99 2.54
N ASP A 67 -11.49 18.48 1.78
CA ASP A 67 -12.85 18.23 2.27
C ASP A 67 -12.82 17.23 3.45
N PRO A 68 -13.33 17.61 4.64
CA PRO A 68 -13.24 16.77 5.82
C PRO A 68 -13.97 15.43 5.68
N LYS A 69 -15.09 15.40 4.94
CA LYS A 69 -15.89 14.19 4.74
C LYS A 69 -15.16 13.19 3.81
N LYS A 70 -14.60 13.70 2.71
CA LYS A 70 -13.77 12.88 1.81
C LYS A 70 -12.51 12.38 2.54
N ARG A 71 -11.86 13.25 3.32
CA ARG A 71 -10.68 12.90 4.14
C ARG A 71 -10.98 11.79 5.15
N ALA A 72 -12.15 11.87 5.81
CA ALA A 72 -12.59 10.81 6.73
C ALA A 72 -12.77 9.47 6.00
N LYS A 73 -13.39 9.47 4.81
CA LYS A 73 -13.54 8.26 3.98
C LYS A 73 -12.19 7.67 3.57
N VAL A 74 -11.24 8.51 3.15
CA VAL A 74 -9.88 8.06 2.81
C VAL A 74 -9.21 7.38 4.00
N ARG A 75 -9.27 8.01 5.18
CA ARG A 75 -8.71 7.42 6.41
C ARG A 75 -9.40 6.12 6.79
N MET A 76 -10.72 6.08 6.75
CA MET A 76 -11.50 4.87 7.05
C MET A 76 -11.04 3.67 6.19
N ILE A 77 -10.89 3.87 4.88
CA ILE A 77 -10.42 2.81 3.97
C ILE A 77 -8.95 2.44 4.26
N ALA A 78 -8.09 3.44 4.42
CA ALA A 78 -6.68 3.19 4.72
C ALA A 78 -6.52 2.43 6.05
N ASP A 79 -7.22 2.85 7.11
CA ASP A 79 -7.15 2.22 8.43
C ASP A 79 -7.75 0.81 8.41
N HIS A 80 -8.84 0.58 7.68
CA HIS A 80 -9.40 -0.75 7.49
C HIS A 80 -8.36 -1.72 6.91
N ILE A 81 -7.60 -1.29 5.91
CA ILE A 81 -6.55 -2.12 5.30
C ILE A 81 -5.34 -2.28 6.24
N VAL A 82 -4.86 -1.18 6.81
CA VAL A 82 -3.59 -1.13 7.57
C VAL A 82 -3.72 -1.77 8.95
N SER A 83 -4.88 -1.65 9.58
CA SER A 83 -5.12 -2.16 10.94
C SER A 83 -6.00 -3.41 10.97
N GLY A 84 -6.92 -3.57 9.99
CA GLY A 84 -7.88 -4.67 9.96
C GLY A 84 -7.44 -5.87 9.13
N ILE A 85 -6.73 -5.65 8.01
CA ILE A 85 -6.38 -6.73 7.07
C ILE A 85 -4.91 -7.09 7.13
N GLN A 86 -4.01 -6.14 6.84
CA GLN A 86 -2.59 -6.39 6.62
C GLN A 86 -1.87 -7.00 7.84
N PRO A 87 -2.08 -6.57 9.10
CA PRO A 87 -1.34 -7.10 10.25
C PRO A 87 -1.56 -8.60 10.48
N LEU A 88 -2.71 -9.12 10.09
CA LEU A 88 -3.06 -10.54 10.23
C LEU A 88 -2.22 -11.44 9.30
N GLN A 89 -1.51 -10.86 8.34
CA GLN A 89 -0.58 -11.51 7.41
C GLN A 89 0.89 -11.23 7.74
N ASN A 90 1.18 -10.63 8.89
CA ASN A 90 2.57 -10.41 9.31
C ASN A 90 3.30 -11.75 9.48
N LEU A 91 4.59 -11.76 9.14
CA LEU A 91 5.43 -12.96 9.19
C LEU A 91 5.40 -13.63 10.57
N SER A 92 5.33 -12.86 11.66
CA SER A 92 5.22 -13.37 13.02
C SER A 92 3.92 -14.14 13.26
N ILE A 93 2.80 -13.67 12.69
CA ILE A 93 1.50 -14.35 12.77
C ILE A 93 1.52 -15.60 11.89
N LEU A 94 1.95 -15.48 10.64
CA LEU A 94 2.00 -16.61 9.71
C LEU A 94 2.92 -17.74 10.24
N LYS A 95 4.02 -17.39 10.91
CA LYS A 95 4.89 -18.36 11.55
C LYS A 95 4.17 -19.13 12.69
N LYS A 96 3.33 -18.44 13.48
CA LYS A 96 2.52 -19.07 14.54
C LYS A 96 1.44 -19.99 13.96
N MET A 97 0.89 -19.67 12.78
CA MET A 97 -0.13 -20.50 12.12
C MET A 97 0.43 -21.79 11.50
N GLY A 98 1.75 -21.91 11.34
CA GLY A 98 2.40 -23.10 10.82
C GLY A 98 1.87 -23.52 9.45
N GLU A 99 1.38 -24.77 9.33
CA GLU A 99 0.82 -25.31 8.07
C GLU A 99 -0.46 -24.60 7.63
N LYS A 100 -1.24 -24.04 8.56
CA LYS A 100 -2.47 -23.29 8.27
C LYS A 100 -2.26 -21.86 7.82
N LYS A 101 -1.02 -21.41 7.66
CA LYS A 101 -0.69 -20.01 7.34
C LYS A 101 -1.36 -19.49 6.06
N THR A 102 -1.48 -20.35 5.04
CA THR A 102 -2.10 -19.95 3.76
C THR A 102 -3.60 -19.79 3.90
N GLU A 103 -4.27 -20.77 4.48
CA GLU A 103 -5.71 -20.74 4.77
C GLU A 103 -6.07 -19.55 5.68
N TRP A 104 -5.29 -19.33 6.74
CA TRP A 104 -5.44 -18.16 7.61
C TRP A 104 -5.36 -16.85 6.84
N ALA A 105 -4.32 -16.67 6.02
CA ALA A 105 -4.13 -15.45 5.24
C ALA A 105 -5.28 -15.25 4.26
N GLN A 106 -5.71 -16.30 3.54
CA GLN A 106 -6.84 -16.25 2.62
C GLN A 106 -8.12 -15.81 3.33
N ASN A 107 -8.45 -16.41 4.46
CA ASN A 107 -9.66 -16.09 5.21
C ASN A 107 -9.66 -14.64 5.73
N CYS A 108 -8.52 -14.18 6.27
CA CYS A 108 -8.40 -12.82 6.77
C CYS A 108 -8.51 -11.78 5.64
N ILE A 109 -7.89 -12.04 4.49
CA ILE A 109 -7.97 -11.13 3.34
C ILE A 109 -9.38 -11.13 2.77
N ALA A 110 -9.98 -12.31 2.54
CA ALA A 110 -11.32 -12.43 1.98
C ALA A 110 -12.36 -11.71 2.83
N SER A 111 -12.34 -11.93 4.16
CA SER A 111 -13.24 -11.24 5.09
C SER A 111 -13.06 -9.72 5.05
N GLY A 112 -11.81 -9.24 5.06
CA GLY A 112 -11.54 -7.80 4.97
C GLY A 112 -11.94 -7.20 3.63
N PHE A 113 -11.73 -7.93 2.53
CA PHE A 113 -12.13 -7.48 1.19
C PHE A 113 -13.64 -7.47 0.98
N GLN A 114 -14.37 -8.36 1.62
CA GLN A 114 -15.84 -8.34 1.59
C GLN A 114 -16.40 -7.03 2.14
N ALA A 115 -15.89 -6.57 3.28
CA ALA A 115 -16.27 -5.28 3.85
C ALA A 115 -15.77 -4.10 3.00
N LEU A 116 -14.53 -4.19 2.51
CA LEU A 116 -13.92 -3.16 1.68
C LEU A 116 -14.66 -2.96 0.35
N GLU A 117 -15.07 -4.04 -0.30
CA GLU A 117 -15.86 -3.98 -1.56
C GLU A 117 -17.15 -3.19 -1.35
N GLN A 118 -17.88 -3.46 -0.26
CA GLN A 118 -19.11 -2.72 0.08
C GLN A 118 -18.83 -1.23 0.30
N ILE A 119 -17.77 -0.89 1.01
CA ILE A 119 -17.38 0.50 1.24
C ILE A 119 -17.07 1.19 -0.11
N LEU A 120 -16.28 0.54 -0.95
CA LEU A 120 -15.85 1.08 -2.23
C LEU A 120 -16.99 1.25 -3.23
N GLN A 121 -18.02 0.41 -3.21
CA GLN A 121 -19.23 0.59 -4.02
C GLN A 121 -19.90 1.95 -3.76
N HIS A 122 -19.78 2.51 -2.56
CA HIS A 122 -20.38 3.79 -2.16
C HIS A 122 -19.42 4.98 -2.15
N THR A 123 -18.11 4.74 -2.27
CA THR A 123 -17.11 5.81 -2.16
C THR A 123 -16.32 6.04 -3.42
N SER A 124 -16.17 5.00 -4.25
CA SER A 124 -15.28 5.06 -5.40
C SER A 124 -15.87 5.85 -6.57
N GLY A 125 -15.00 6.57 -7.25
CA GLY A 125 -15.10 6.95 -8.62
C GLY A 125 -14.11 6.12 -9.43
N ARG A 126 -13.17 6.79 -10.09
CA ARG A 126 -12.04 6.11 -10.74
C ARG A 126 -11.16 5.39 -9.72
N TYR A 127 -10.99 5.97 -8.52
CA TYR A 127 -10.16 5.46 -7.43
C TYR A 127 -10.99 5.23 -6.15
N CYS A 128 -10.36 4.91 -5.04
CA CYS A 128 -11.04 4.54 -3.79
C CYS A 128 -12.04 5.60 -3.27
N VAL A 129 -11.72 6.89 -3.43
CA VAL A 129 -12.61 7.99 -3.01
C VAL A 129 -12.67 9.04 -4.14
N GLY A 130 -13.62 8.89 -5.03
CA GLY A 130 -13.76 9.76 -6.21
C GLY A 130 -12.68 9.50 -7.26
N ASP A 131 -12.21 10.58 -7.91
CA ASP A 131 -11.40 10.51 -9.13
C ASP A 131 -9.95 10.97 -8.94
N GLU A 132 -9.53 11.20 -7.70
CA GLU A 132 -8.17 11.58 -7.34
C GLU A 132 -7.51 10.49 -6.52
N VAL A 133 -6.21 10.22 -6.80
CA VAL A 133 -5.42 9.26 -6.04
C VAL A 133 -5.24 9.77 -4.61
N SER A 134 -5.46 8.89 -3.65
CA SER A 134 -5.41 9.21 -2.22
C SER A 134 -4.61 8.16 -1.43
N MET A 135 -4.40 8.41 -0.15
CA MET A 135 -3.77 7.46 0.77
C MET A 135 -4.47 6.08 0.78
N ALA A 136 -5.80 6.04 0.55
CA ALA A 136 -6.54 4.79 0.46
C ALA A 136 -6.02 3.89 -0.68
N ASP A 137 -5.71 4.50 -1.83
CA ASP A 137 -5.21 3.82 -3.02
C ASP A 137 -3.81 3.25 -2.81
N LEU A 138 -2.96 4.00 -2.09
CA LEU A 138 -1.63 3.55 -1.70
C LEU A 138 -1.69 2.32 -0.77
N CYS A 139 -2.75 2.20 0.02
CA CYS A 139 -2.96 1.04 0.87
C CYS A 139 -3.59 -0.14 0.10
N LEU A 140 -4.47 0.14 -0.86
CA LEU A 140 -5.21 -0.87 -1.61
C LEU A 140 -4.29 -1.73 -2.48
N VAL A 141 -3.49 -1.13 -3.37
CA VAL A 141 -2.69 -1.87 -4.36
C VAL A 141 -1.75 -2.88 -3.73
N PRO A 142 -0.93 -2.55 -2.72
CA PRO A 142 -0.09 -3.54 -2.05
C PRO A 142 -0.88 -4.63 -1.31
N GLN A 143 -2.12 -4.35 -0.88
CA GLN A 143 -2.97 -5.35 -0.25
C GLN A 143 -3.58 -6.31 -1.27
N VAL A 144 -3.94 -5.83 -2.47
CA VAL A 144 -4.37 -6.69 -3.59
C VAL A 144 -3.23 -7.61 -4.01
N SER A 145 -2.01 -7.12 -4.12
CA SER A 145 -0.84 -7.95 -4.40
C SER A 145 -0.61 -9.04 -3.32
N ASN A 146 -0.89 -8.74 -2.06
CA ASN A 146 -0.90 -9.78 -1.02
C ASN A 146 -2.00 -10.82 -1.25
N ALA A 147 -3.21 -10.40 -1.67
CA ALA A 147 -4.30 -11.31 -1.99
C ALA A 147 -3.91 -12.28 -3.13
N GLU A 148 -3.33 -11.75 -4.20
CA GLU A 148 -2.83 -12.54 -5.33
C GLU A 148 -1.75 -13.53 -4.89
N ARG A 149 -0.79 -13.08 -4.07
CA ARG A 149 0.27 -13.95 -3.52
C ARG A 149 -0.29 -15.11 -2.71
N PHE A 150 -1.35 -14.89 -1.94
CA PHE A 150 -2.02 -15.93 -1.18
C PHE A 150 -3.11 -16.67 -1.98
N LYS A 151 -3.25 -16.37 -3.28
CA LYS A 151 -4.21 -16.99 -4.19
C LYS A 151 -5.66 -16.85 -3.70
N VAL A 152 -6.01 -15.66 -3.19
CA VAL A 152 -7.39 -15.31 -2.86
C VAL A 152 -8.17 -15.15 -4.16
N ASP A 153 -9.36 -15.73 -4.23
CA ASP A 153 -10.27 -15.50 -5.35
C ASP A 153 -10.73 -14.04 -5.36
N MET A 154 -10.41 -13.31 -6.43
CA MET A 154 -10.76 -11.91 -6.62
C MET A 154 -12.11 -11.70 -7.32
N GLY A 155 -12.75 -12.77 -7.80
CA GLY A 155 -14.04 -12.70 -8.50
C GLY A 155 -15.14 -11.98 -7.72
N PRO A 156 -15.28 -12.18 -6.39
CA PRO A 156 -16.26 -11.47 -5.57
C PRO A 156 -16.02 -9.97 -5.38
N TYR A 157 -14.87 -9.43 -5.82
CA TYR A 157 -14.43 -8.06 -5.53
C TYR A 157 -14.19 -7.22 -6.82
N PRO A 158 -15.21 -7.01 -7.66
CA PRO A 158 -15.05 -6.32 -8.95
C PRO A 158 -14.66 -4.85 -8.82
N THR A 159 -15.13 -4.14 -7.77
CA THR A 159 -14.75 -2.73 -7.54
C THR A 159 -13.28 -2.62 -7.13
N ILE A 160 -12.82 -3.46 -6.21
CA ILE A 160 -11.41 -3.56 -5.82
C ILE A 160 -10.53 -3.83 -7.04
N THR A 161 -10.90 -4.83 -7.85
CA THR A 161 -10.15 -5.23 -9.05
C THR A 161 -10.08 -4.11 -10.07
N ARG A 162 -11.19 -3.41 -10.32
CA ARG A 162 -11.26 -2.27 -11.25
C ARG A 162 -10.34 -1.13 -10.81
N ILE A 163 -10.40 -0.76 -9.53
CA ILE A 163 -9.58 0.32 -8.97
C ILE A 163 -8.09 -0.05 -9.03
N ASN A 164 -7.75 -1.27 -8.61
CA ASN A 164 -6.38 -1.78 -8.65
C ASN A 164 -5.79 -1.71 -10.07
N LYS A 165 -6.55 -2.16 -11.07
CA LYS A 165 -6.14 -2.10 -12.48
C LYS A 165 -5.87 -0.66 -12.92
N ALA A 166 -6.77 0.28 -12.59
CA ALA A 166 -6.61 1.68 -12.96
C ALA A 166 -5.37 2.33 -12.30
N LEU A 167 -5.05 1.95 -11.05
CA LEU A 167 -3.90 2.47 -10.32
C LEU A 167 -2.57 1.92 -10.87
N LEU A 168 -2.52 0.65 -11.24
CA LEU A 168 -1.32 0.02 -11.80
C LEU A 168 -0.90 0.61 -13.16
N GLU A 169 -1.78 1.32 -13.86
CA GLU A 169 -1.44 2.07 -15.09
C GLU A 169 -0.65 3.36 -14.80
N LEU A 170 -0.69 3.87 -13.56
CA LEU A 170 0.00 5.11 -13.19
C LEU A 170 1.49 4.87 -12.99
N GLU A 171 2.32 5.78 -13.51
CA GLU A 171 3.78 5.67 -13.46
C GLU A 171 4.31 5.49 -12.03
N ALA A 172 3.76 6.22 -11.04
CA ALA A 172 4.17 6.11 -9.66
C ALA A 172 4.00 4.71 -9.07
N PHE A 173 2.97 3.97 -9.50
CA PHE A 173 2.74 2.58 -9.07
C PHE A 173 3.66 1.61 -9.84
N LYS A 174 3.94 1.88 -11.11
CA LYS A 174 4.85 1.07 -11.93
C LYS A 174 6.29 1.13 -11.42
N VAL A 175 6.84 2.34 -11.22
CA VAL A 175 8.24 2.50 -10.77
C VAL A 175 8.47 2.03 -9.35
N SER A 176 7.44 2.09 -8.50
CA SER A 176 7.51 1.65 -7.11
C SER A 176 7.22 0.14 -6.93
N HIS A 177 6.86 -0.56 -8.01
CA HIS A 177 6.47 -1.98 -7.96
C HIS A 177 7.57 -2.84 -7.34
N PRO A 178 7.22 -3.87 -6.55
CA PRO A 178 8.20 -4.78 -5.94
C PRO A 178 9.22 -5.37 -6.93
N SER A 179 8.79 -5.76 -8.14
CA SER A 179 9.66 -6.35 -9.16
C SER A 179 10.70 -5.39 -9.77
N ARG A 180 10.59 -4.09 -9.49
CA ARG A 180 11.49 -3.04 -10.01
C ARG A 180 12.41 -2.45 -8.95
N GLN A 181 12.46 -3.03 -7.76
CA GLN A 181 13.30 -2.49 -6.71
C GLN A 181 14.73 -3.04 -6.80
N PRO A 182 15.75 -2.25 -6.38
CA PRO A 182 17.14 -2.67 -6.45
C PRO A 182 17.47 -3.94 -5.66
N ASP A 183 16.70 -4.21 -4.60
CA ASP A 183 16.83 -5.39 -3.74
C ASP A 183 15.97 -6.58 -4.17
N THR A 184 15.33 -6.50 -5.35
CA THR A 184 14.54 -7.60 -5.90
C THR A 184 15.45 -8.68 -6.46
N PRO A 185 15.28 -9.95 -6.07
CA PRO A 185 16.01 -11.08 -6.67
C PRO A 185 15.81 -11.12 -8.19
N ALA A 186 16.86 -11.49 -8.94
CA ALA A 186 16.86 -11.44 -10.41
C ALA A 186 15.70 -12.25 -11.05
N GLU A 187 15.33 -13.37 -10.45
CA GLU A 187 14.22 -14.22 -10.91
C GLU A 187 12.83 -13.60 -10.71
N LEU A 188 12.73 -12.51 -9.96
CA LEU A 188 11.47 -11.79 -9.66
C LEU A 188 11.43 -10.39 -10.29
N GLN A 189 12.47 -10.00 -11.01
CA GLN A 189 12.53 -8.72 -11.72
C GLN A 189 11.64 -8.74 -12.97
N ALA A 190 10.95 -7.61 -13.24
CA ALA A 190 10.11 -7.40 -14.42
C ALA A 190 10.77 -6.43 -15.41
#